data_fb4b3b242e791e35b8dacbd69b9da9b3
#
_entry.id   fb4b3b242e791e35b8dacbd69b9da9b3
#
_cell.length_a   1.000
_cell.length_b   1.000
_cell.length_c   1.000
_cell.angle_alpha   90.00
_cell.angle_beta   90.00
_cell.angle_gamma   90.00
#
_symmetry.space_group_name_H-M   'P 1'
#
loop_
_entity.id
_entity.type
_entity.pdbx_description
1 polymer ?
#
loop_
_entity_poly.entity_id
_entity_poly.type
_entity_poly.pdbx_seq_one_letter_code
_entity_poly.pdbx_strand_id
1 'polypeptide(L)'
;MFELNDDFVIQKEEFSKSFIYIIDNFYKNPEQVHDYLFENEAPLHKIEEVPTSNNVYFEDRRLFKDDERLIPVINFLSELVSQKPLTYELLTNQTKFYIDDFNDYKNCYWWPHHDAGYNGIVYFNNDNQNGTNIYYEIKSKKMLTEHYQPWRSKNDFKVLKHLEPKFNRLVFFDGYKFLHGMNIVNDRYFSDEYRKNQVFFFKDLLDDFT
;
A
#
# COMPACT_ATOMS: atom_id res chain seq x y z
N MET A 1 -20.56 -8.94 4.57
CA MET A 1 -19.14 -9.33 4.60
C MET A 1 -18.26 -8.08 4.79
N PHE A 2 -18.29 -7.10 3.87
CA PHE A 2 -17.49 -5.87 4.00
C PHE A 2 -18.21 -4.80 4.84
N GLU A 3 -18.60 -5.18 6.05
CA GLU A 3 -19.23 -4.26 6.99
C GLU A 3 -18.14 -3.53 7.79
N LEU A 4 -18.27 -2.20 7.88
CA LEU A 4 -17.44 -1.42 8.78
C LEU A 4 -17.75 -1.80 10.22
N ASN A 5 -16.74 -1.82 11.07
CA ASN A 5 -16.94 -2.06 12.49
C ASN A 5 -17.59 -0.84 13.13
N ASP A 6 -18.61 -1.05 13.95
CA ASP A 6 -19.28 0.04 14.68
C ASP A 6 -18.35 0.71 15.72
N ASP A 7 -17.32 -0.03 16.18
CA ASP A 7 -16.35 0.40 17.19
C ASP A 7 -14.97 0.78 16.61
N PHE A 8 -14.88 1.09 15.32
CA PHE A 8 -13.60 1.49 14.75
C PHE A 8 -13.12 2.83 15.33
N VAL A 9 -11.81 2.98 15.47
CA VAL A 9 -11.19 4.20 15.96
C VAL A 9 -10.47 4.91 14.83
N ILE A 10 -10.91 6.14 14.52
CA ILE A 10 -10.27 6.99 13.52
C ILE A 10 -9.28 7.93 14.22
N GLN A 11 -8.03 7.86 13.80
CA GLN A 11 -7.02 8.86 14.08
C GLN A 11 -6.75 9.65 12.80
N LYS A 12 -7.03 10.96 12.86
CA LYS A 12 -6.71 11.89 11.78
C LYS A 12 -5.50 12.71 12.18
N GLU A 13 -4.43 12.59 11.45
CA GLU A 13 -3.20 13.34 11.69
C GLU A 13 -2.98 14.33 10.56
N GLU A 14 -2.79 15.61 10.91
CA GLU A 14 -2.33 16.60 9.96
C GLU A 14 -0.84 16.40 9.70
N PHE A 15 -0.48 16.25 8.44
CA PHE A 15 0.89 16.00 8.05
C PHE A 15 1.20 16.70 6.71
N SER A 16 2.22 17.55 6.68
CA SER A 16 2.67 18.26 5.48
C SER A 16 1.55 18.89 4.64
N LYS A 17 0.60 19.59 5.28
CA LYS A 17 -0.56 20.23 4.66
C LYS A 17 -1.58 19.25 4.01
N SER A 18 -1.57 18.02 4.43
CA SER A 18 -2.58 17.01 4.10
C SER A 18 -2.86 16.16 5.32
N PHE A 19 -3.67 15.13 5.17
CA PHE A 19 -4.07 14.28 6.29
C PHE A 19 -3.69 12.83 6.02
N ILE A 20 -3.34 12.13 7.10
CA ILE A 20 -3.23 10.69 7.15
C ILE A 20 -4.29 10.20 8.13
N TYR A 21 -5.14 9.29 7.67
CA TYR A 21 -6.10 8.62 8.53
C TYR A 21 -5.56 7.23 8.87
N ILE A 22 -5.64 6.87 10.14
CA ILE A 22 -5.32 5.54 10.66
C ILE A 22 -6.59 5.04 11.33
N ILE A 23 -7.13 3.93 10.84
CA ILE A 23 -8.41 3.39 11.31
C ILE A 23 -8.16 1.97 11.78
N ASP A 24 -8.19 1.78 13.10
CA ASP A 24 -8.10 0.47 13.73
C ASP A 24 -9.47 -0.20 13.77
N ASN A 25 -9.47 -1.53 13.73
CA ASN A 25 -10.66 -2.36 13.72
C ASN A 25 -11.61 -2.00 12.57
N PHE A 26 -11.07 -1.84 11.37
CA PHE A 26 -11.78 -1.30 10.21
C PHE A 26 -12.99 -2.14 9.81
N TYR A 27 -12.79 -3.44 9.59
CA TYR A 27 -13.90 -4.36 9.31
C TYR A 27 -14.44 -5.01 10.57
N LYS A 28 -15.75 -5.25 10.62
CA LYS A 28 -16.43 -5.94 11.71
C LYS A 28 -16.07 -7.42 11.83
N ASN A 29 -15.89 -8.07 10.68
CA ASN A 29 -15.54 -9.50 10.58
C ASN A 29 -14.29 -9.67 9.72
N PRO A 30 -13.11 -9.24 10.20
CA PRO A 30 -11.91 -9.13 9.35
C PRO A 30 -11.37 -10.49 8.88
N GLU A 31 -11.55 -11.57 9.66
CA GLU A 31 -11.15 -12.92 9.26
C GLU A 31 -11.97 -13.39 8.05
N GLN A 32 -13.29 -13.14 8.03
CA GLN A 32 -14.14 -13.48 6.90
C GLN A 32 -13.76 -12.67 5.65
N VAL A 33 -13.39 -11.42 5.83
CA VAL A 33 -12.89 -10.58 4.73
C VAL A 33 -11.55 -11.11 4.22
N HIS A 34 -10.62 -11.43 5.12
CA HIS A 34 -9.34 -12.05 4.77
C HIS A 34 -9.53 -13.32 3.95
N ASP A 35 -10.32 -14.27 4.46
CA ASP A 35 -10.54 -15.55 3.82
C ASP A 35 -11.15 -15.36 2.43
N TYR A 36 -12.17 -14.51 2.31
CA TYR A 36 -12.79 -14.22 1.02
C TYR A 36 -11.82 -13.60 0.00
N LEU A 37 -10.94 -12.68 0.44
CA LEU A 37 -10.01 -11.99 -0.45
C LEU A 37 -8.81 -12.87 -0.86
N PHE A 38 -8.41 -13.81 0.01
CA PHE A 38 -7.15 -14.55 -0.14
C PHE A 38 -7.33 -16.07 -0.15
N GLU A 39 -8.57 -16.59 -0.13
CA GLU A 39 -8.88 -18.01 -0.20
C GLU A 39 -8.32 -18.68 -1.47
N ASN A 40 -8.38 -17.97 -2.58
CA ASN A 40 -7.79 -18.40 -3.83
C ASN A 40 -6.52 -17.61 -4.09
N GLU A 41 -5.47 -18.29 -4.51
CA GLU A 41 -4.27 -17.59 -4.99
C GLU A 41 -4.67 -16.63 -6.11
N ALA A 42 -4.44 -15.34 -5.88
CA ALA A 42 -4.62 -14.35 -6.93
C ALA A 42 -3.67 -14.66 -8.10
N PRO A 43 -4.07 -14.37 -9.35
CA PRO A 43 -3.20 -14.57 -10.49
C PRO A 43 -1.86 -13.87 -10.29
N LEU A 44 -0.79 -14.52 -10.72
CA LEU A 44 0.51 -13.88 -10.79
C LEU A 44 0.41 -12.72 -11.78
N HIS A 45 0.57 -11.49 -11.28
CA HIS A 45 0.43 -10.33 -12.13
C HIS A 45 1.69 -10.09 -12.96
N LYS A 46 2.85 -10.23 -12.33
CA LYS A 46 4.17 -10.14 -12.96
C LYS A 46 5.22 -10.79 -12.07
N ILE A 47 6.07 -11.62 -12.68
CA ILE A 47 7.45 -11.72 -12.26
C ILE A 47 8.15 -10.63 -13.09
N GLU A 48 8.34 -9.45 -12.53
CA GLU A 48 9.15 -8.46 -13.20
C GLU A 48 10.61 -8.79 -13.00
N GLU A 49 11.25 -9.26 -14.06
CA GLU A 49 12.67 -9.02 -14.22
C GLU A 49 12.85 -7.50 -14.32
N VAL A 50 13.19 -6.88 -13.22
CA VAL A 50 13.61 -5.49 -13.29
C VAL A 50 15.00 -5.51 -13.92
N PRO A 51 15.24 -4.84 -15.05
CA PRO A 51 16.56 -4.76 -15.67
C PRO A 51 17.48 -3.88 -14.82
N THR A 52 17.85 -4.36 -13.66
CA THR A 52 18.95 -3.84 -12.86
C THR A 52 20.14 -4.74 -13.10
N SER A 53 21.34 -4.24 -12.88
CA SER A 53 22.56 -5.03 -12.94
C SER A 53 22.55 -6.27 -12.02
N ASN A 54 21.58 -6.35 -11.13
CA ASN A 54 21.30 -7.47 -10.23
C ASN A 54 19.84 -7.83 -10.46
N ASN A 55 19.55 -8.93 -11.09
CA ASN A 55 18.20 -9.44 -11.36
C ASN A 55 17.41 -9.53 -10.04
N VAL A 56 16.59 -8.53 -9.76
CA VAL A 56 15.72 -8.50 -8.58
C VAL A 56 14.40 -9.09 -8.96
N TYR A 57 14.02 -10.16 -8.28
CA TYR A 57 12.74 -10.81 -8.49
C TYR A 57 11.86 -10.61 -7.25
N PHE A 58 10.60 -10.33 -7.50
CA PHE A 58 9.57 -10.41 -6.48
C PHE A 58 8.31 -11.04 -7.08
N GLU A 59 7.55 -11.68 -6.25
CA GLU A 59 6.28 -12.26 -6.65
C GLU A 59 5.15 -11.33 -6.20
N ASP A 60 4.40 -10.83 -7.16
CA ASP A 60 3.28 -9.93 -6.93
C ASP A 60 2.01 -10.54 -7.52
N ARG A 61 1.08 -10.88 -6.66
CA ARG A 61 -0.21 -11.46 -7.04
C ARG A 61 -1.28 -10.43 -6.80
N ARG A 62 -1.98 -10.07 -7.84
CA ARG A 62 -3.03 -9.05 -7.81
C ARG A 62 -4.35 -9.59 -8.34
N LEU A 63 -5.41 -9.28 -7.64
CA LEU A 63 -6.76 -9.51 -8.11
C LEU A 63 -7.52 -8.19 -8.05
N PHE A 64 -7.88 -7.66 -9.21
CA PHE A 64 -8.82 -6.57 -9.34
C PHE A 64 -10.21 -7.14 -9.10
N LYS A 65 -10.91 -6.67 -8.08
CA LYS A 65 -12.20 -7.21 -7.70
C LYS A 65 -13.20 -6.09 -7.48
N ASP A 66 -14.03 -5.88 -8.49
CA ASP A 66 -15.22 -5.06 -8.32
C ASP A 66 -16.29 -5.88 -7.58
N ASP A 67 -16.72 -5.40 -6.44
CA ASP A 67 -17.69 -6.07 -5.58
C ASP A 67 -18.65 -5.02 -5.00
N GLU A 68 -19.90 -5.06 -5.42
CA GLU A 68 -20.92 -4.10 -4.99
C GLU A 68 -21.07 -4.02 -3.47
N ARG A 69 -20.71 -5.07 -2.74
CA ARG A 69 -20.72 -5.08 -1.27
C ARG A 69 -19.70 -4.13 -0.65
N LEU A 70 -18.73 -3.66 -1.42
CA LEU A 70 -17.73 -2.65 -1.01
C LEU A 70 -18.23 -1.21 -1.15
N ILE A 71 -19.36 -0.96 -1.82
CA ILE A 71 -19.90 0.38 -2.01
C ILE A 71 -20.00 1.17 -0.70
N PRO A 72 -20.50 0.64 0.43
CA PRO A 72 -20.53 1.38 1.69
C PRO A 72 -19.14 1.79 2.19
N VAL A 73 -18.13 0.93 2.00
CA VAL A 73 -16.74 1.21 2.37
C VAL A 73 -16.17 2.31 1.48
N ILE A 74 -16.42 2.23 0.18
CA ILE A 74 -15.97 3.22 -0.81
C ILE A 74 -16.57 4.60 -0.51
N ASN A 75 -17.87 4.65 -0.23
CA ASN A 75 -18.56 5.89 0.13
C ASN A 75 -17.96 6.50 1.40
N PHE A 76 -17.77 5.70 2.44
CA PHE A 76 -17.15 6.14 3.68
C PHE A 76 -15.75 6.74 3.45
N LEU A 77 -14.90 6.06 2.68
CA LEU A 77 -13.54 6.55 2.39
C LEU A 77 -13.56 7.81 1.53
N SER A 78 -14.47 7.89 0.56
CA SER A 78 -14.64 9.09 -0.28
C SER A 78 -15.05 10.30 0.55
N GLU A 79 -15.96 10.14 1.52
CA GLU A 79 -16.43 11.19 2.40
C GLU A 79 -15.32 11.76 3.31
N LEU A 80 -14.30 10.96 3.64
CA LEU A 80 -13.17 11.44 4.45
C LEU A 80 -12.35 12.53 3.74
N VAL A 81 -12.30 12.55 2.42
CA VAL A 81 -11.40 13.39 1.63
C VAL A 81 -12.08 14.28 0.61
N SER A 82 -13.27 13.96 0.16
CA SER A 82 -13.98 14.70 -0.88
C SER A 82 -15.49 14.79 -0.59
N GLN A 83 -16.08 15.90 -0.98
CA GLN A 83 -17.54 16.05 -1.00
C GLN A 83 -18.15 15.59 -2.33
N LYS A 84 -17.33 15.14 -3.27
CA LYS A 84 -17.73 14.69 -4.62
C LYS A 84 -17.44 13.21 -4.76
N PRO A 85 -18.21 12.50 -5.59
CA PRO A 85 -17.88 11.13 -5.95
C PRO A 85 -16.49 11.06 -6.59
N LEU A 86 -15.70 10.11 -6.16
CA LEU A 86 -14.39 9.79 -6.73
C LEU A 86 -14.49 8.52 -7.57
N THR A 87 -13.70 8.42 -8.61
CA THR A 87 -13.45 7.13 -9.25
C THR A 87 -12.54 6.30 -8.37
N TYR A 88 -12.68 4.98 -8.43
CA TYR A 88 -11.89 4.09 -7.59
C TYR A 88 -11.43 2.85 -8.35
N GLU A 89 -10.33 2.29 -7.91
CA GLU A 89 -9.86 0.96 -8.24
C GLU A 89 -9.61 0.18 -6.95
N LEU A 90 -9.99 -1.10 -6.97
CA LEU A 90 -9.81 -2.00 -5.83
C LEU A 90 -8.94 -3.17 -6.25
N LEU A 91 -7.95 -3.47 -5.44
CA LEU A 91 -7.17 -4.68 -5.65
C LEU A 91 -6.82 -5.37 -4.33
N THR A 92 -6.69 -6.68 -4.41
CA THR A 92 -5.96 -7.45 -3.39
C THR A 92 -4.53 -7.62 -3.85
N ASN A 93 -3.60 -7.41 -2.95
CA ASN A 93 -2.19 -7.54 -3.23
C ASN A 93 -1.55 -8.56 -2.28
N GLN A 94 -0.85 -9.54 -2.86
CA GLN A 94 -0.06 -10.52 -2.15
C GLN A 94 1.36 -10.44 -2.69
N THR A 95 2.28 -9.90 -1.90
CA THR A 95 3.66 -9.68 -2.32
C THR A 95 4.63 -10.49 -1.47
N LYS A 96 5.56 -11.17 -2.10
CA LYS A 96 6.74 -11.75 -1.45
C LYS A 96 8.01 -11.51 -2.27
N PHE A 97 9.13 -11.60 -1.62
CA PHE A 97 10.47 -11.40 -2.20
C PHE A 97 11.30 -12.68 -2.07
N TYR A 98 12.44 -12.71 -2.71
CA TYR A 98 13.39 -13.82 -2.57
C TYR A 98 14.40 -13.52 -1.46
N ILE A 99 14.77 -14.55 -0.70
CA ILE A 99 15.61 -14.39 0.50
C ILE A 99 16.98 -13.78 0.21
N ASP A 100 17.55 -14.06 -0.95
CA ASP A 100 18.85 -13.50 -1.35
C ASP A 100 18.81 -11.99 -1.46
N ASP A 101 17.66 -11.42 -1.86
CA ASP A 101 17.48 -9.97 -2.00
C ASP A 101 17.50 -9.23 -0.66
N PHE A 102 17.10 -9.88 0.44
CA PHE A 102 17.08 -9.22 1.75
C PHE A 102 18.49 -8.78 2.18
N ASN A 103 19.49 -9.61 1.98
CA ASN A 103 20.87 -9.30 2.35
C ASN A 103 21.49 -8.26 1.41
N ASP A 104 21.18 -8.34 0.12
CA ASP A 104 21.73 -7.44 -0.89
C ASP A 104 21.13 -6.02 -0.78
N TYR A 105 19.85 -5.92 -0.40
CA TYR A 105 19.12 -4.66 -0.39
C TYR A 105 18.80 -4.09 1.00
N LYS A 106 19.40 -4.59 2.07
CA LYS A 106 19.22 -4.07 3.45
C LYS A 106 19.47 -2.57 3.61
N ASN A 107 20.26 -1.96 2.71
CA ASN A 107 20.52 -0.52 2.66
C ASN A 107 19.63 0.24 1.66
N CYS A 108 18.60 -0.40 1.16
CA CYS A 108 17.64 0.17 0.24
C CYS A 108 16.25 0.25 0.84
N TYR A 109 15.43 1.11 0.26
CA TYR A 109 13.99 1.12 0.46
C TYR A 109 13.31 0.49 -0.75
N TRP A 110 12.21 -0.22 -0.49
CA TRP A 110 11.40 -0.82 -1.54
C TRP A 110 10.45 0.22 -2.14
N TRP A 111 10.69 0.50 -3.40
CA TRP A 111 9.84 1.26 -4.31
C TRP A 111 9.22 2.55 -3.73
N PRO A 112 10.00 3.53 -3.28
CA PRO A 112 9.45 4.85 -2.99
C PRO A 112 8.85 5.47 -4.25
N HIS A 113 7.53 5.76 -4.24
CA HIS A 113 6.78 6.26 -5.38
C HIS A 113 5.62 7.17 -4.94
N HIS A 114 5.07 7.89 -5.89
CA HIS A 114 3.80 8.59 -5.77
C HIS A 114 2.74 7.84 -6.56
N ASP A 115 1.50 7.86 -6.06
CA ASP A 115 0.34 7.39 -6.79
C ASP A 115 -0.57 8.53 -7.18
N ALA A 116 -1.43 8.32 -8.17
CA ALA A 116 -2.47 9.30 -8.51
C ALA A 116 -3.61 9.23 -7.49
N GLY A 117 -3.86 10.34 -6.77
CA GLY A 117 -4.98 10.47 -5.84
C GLY A 117 -4.74 9.88 -4.45
N TYR A 118 -5.79 9.36 -3.82
CA TYR A 118 -5.75 8.86 -2.45
C TYR A 118 -5.59 7.35 -2.41
N ASN A 119 -4.80 6.87 -1.46
CA ASN A 119 -4.53 5.45 -1.25
C ASN A 119 -5.06 4.98 0.10
N GLY A 120 -5.85 3.92 0.09
CA GLY A 120 -6.25 3.17 1.27
C GLY A 120 -5.60 1.79 1.28
N ILE A 121 -4.97 1.41 2.39
CA ILE A 121 -4.32 0.10 2.54
C ILE A 121 -4.85 -0.54 3.80
N VAL A 122 -5.58 -1.65 3.67
CA VAL A 122 -5.95 -2.52 4.80
C VAL A 122 -4.95 -3.64 4.91
N TYR A 123 -4.32 -3.77 6.06
CA TYR A 123 -3.35 -4.83 6.34
C TYR A 123 -4.04 -6.09 6.86
N PHE A 124 -3.65 -7.24 6.30
CA PHE A 124 -4.19 -8.55 6.68
C PHE A 124 -3.14 -9.55 7.22
N ASN A 125 -1.94 -9.11 7.50
CA ASN A 125 -0.97 -9.91 8.24
C ASN A 125 -0.93 -9.49 9.71
N ASN A 126 -0.66 -10.47 10.60
CA ASN A 126 -0.24 -10.19 11.97
C ASN A 126 1.22 -9.74 11.97
N ASP A 127 1.42 -8.48 11.63
CA ASP A 127 2.73 -7.84 11.55
C ASP A 127 2.62 -6.45 12.20
N ASN A 128 3.68 -5.99 12.84
CA ASN A 128 3.76 -4.67 13.45
C ASN A 128 4.99 -3.87 12.97
N GLN A 129 5.69 -4.35 11.95
CA GLN A 129 6.95 -3.76 11.51
C GLN A 129 6.98 -3.41 10.02
N ASN A 130 6.57 -4.33 9.14
CA ASN A 130 6.69 -4.16 7.68
C ASN A 130 5.47 -3.43 7.09
N GLY A 131 5.23 -2.20 7.54
CA GLY A 131 4.11 -1.38 7.11
C GLY A 131 4.41 -0.55 5.86
N THR A 132 4.02 0.72 5.92
CA THR A 132 4.25 1.69 4.86
C THR A 132 5.03 2.89 5.41
N ASN A 133 6.06 3.30 4.72
CA ASN A 133 6.78 4.52 5.05
C ASN A 133 6.32 5.67 4.15
N ILE A 134 6.26 6.86 4.74
CA ILE A 134 6.21 8.13 4.03
C ILE A 134 7.62 8.70 4.01
N TYR A 135 8.07 9.13 2.83
CA TYR A 135 9.43 9.58 2.61
C TYR A 135 9.51 11.05 2.20
N TYR A 136 10.69 11.61 2.43
CA TYR A 136 11.16 12.82 1.79
C TYR A 136 12.39 12.47 0.95
N GLU A 137 12.40 12.83 -0.33
CA GLU A 137 13.53 12.63 -1.21
C GLU A 137 14.58 13.74 -0.98
N ILE A 138 15.80 13.34 -0.61
CA ILE A 138 16.90 14.29 -0.29
C ILE A 138 17.56 14.78 -1.58
N LYS A 139 17.67 13.89 -2.60
CA LYS A 139 18.31 14.20 -3.87
C LYS A 139 17.33 13.91 -4.99
N SER A 140 16.74 14.96 -5.54
CA SER A 140 15.93 14.85 -6.74
C SER A 140 16.79 14.37 -7.91
N LYS A 141 16.78 13.09 -8.17
CA LYS A 141 17.24 12.54 -9.43
C LYS A 141 16.03 12.51 -10.36
N LYS A 142 16.18 13.09 -11.57
CA LYS A 142 15.12 13.15 -12.57
C LYS A 142 14.28 11.86 -12.62
N MET A 143 12.98 11.98 -12.49
CA MET A 143 11.94 10.95 -12.39
C MET A 143 11.94 9.87 -13.49
N LEU A 144 12.74 9.97 -14.53
CA LEU A 144 12.69 9.12 -15.72
C LEU A 144 13.18 7.67 -15.52
N THR A 145 13.75 7.33 -14.36
CA THR A 145 14.29 5.98 -14.10
C THR A 145 13.59 5.25 -12.95
N GLU A 146 12.59 5.84 -12.32
CA GLU A 146 12.05 5.37 -11.04
C GLU A 146 11.28 4.07 -11.15
N HIS A 147 10.54 3.84 -12.22
CA HIS A 147 9.77 2.61 -12.43
C HIS A 147 10.63 1.36 -12.66
N TYR A 148 11.91 1.52 -12.99
CA TYR A 148 12.81 0.40 -13.29
C TYR A 148 13.79 0.09 -12.17
N GLN A 149 13.75 0.78 -11.05
CA GLN A 149 14.63 0.57 -9.90
C GLN A 149 13.83 0.50 -8.60
N PRO A 150 13.23 -0.64 -8.29
CA PRO A 150 12.40 -0.77 -7.10
C PRO A 150 13.20 -0.62 -5.80
N TRP A 151 14.45 -1.05 -5.79
CA TRP A 151 15.34 -0.89 -4.65
C TRP A 151 16.11 0.43 -4.75
N ARG A 152 15.78 1.37 -3.85
CA ARG A 152 16.34 2.72 -3.81
C ARG A 152 17.21 2.90 -2.56
N SER A 153 18.39 3.49 -2.75
CA SER A 153 19.33 3.71 -1.64
C SER A 153 18.70 4.52 -0.51
N LYS A 154 18.86 4.04 0.73
CA LYS A 154 18.43 4.76 1.94
C LYS A 154 19.07 6.15 2.09
N ASN A 155 20.23 6.37 1.45
CA ASN A 155 20.90 7.67 1.46
C ASN A 155 20.19 8.76 0.63
N ASP A 156 19.30 8.36 -0.26
CA ASP A 156 18.56 9.30 -1.12
C ASP A 156 17.23 9.74 -0.49
N PHE A 157 16.80 9.11 0.61
CA PHE A 157 15.51 9.36 1.25
C PHE A 157 15.62 9.50 2.76
N LYS A 158 14.71 10.28 3.33
CA LYS A 158 14.48 10.35 4.77
C LYS A 158 13.08 9.83 5.06
N VAL A 159 12.95 8.89 5.98
CA VAL A 159 11.64 8.51 6.50
C VAL A 159 11.09 9.65 7.33
N LEU A 160 9.93 10.16 6.94
CA LEU A 160 9.20 11.19 7.67
C LEU A 160 8.22 10.57 8.67
N LYS A 161 7.58 9.47 8.26
CA LYS A 161 6.61 8.76 9.08
C LYS A 161 6.58 7.30 8.71
N HIS A 162 6.44 6.45 9.72
CA HIS A 162 6.12 5.04 9.56
C HIS A 162 4.65 4.82 9.89
N LEU A 163 3.91 4.22 8.96
CA LEU A 163 2.55 3.77 9.13
C LEU A 163 2.60 2.28 9.50
N GLU A 164 2.45 2.02 10.78
CA GLU A 164 2.56 0.69 11.36
C GLU A 164 1.49 -0.25 10.79
N PRO A 165 1.83 -1.44 10.30
CA PRO A 165 0.84 -2.43 9.93
C PRO A 165 0.23 -3.05 11.18
N LYS A 166 -1.03 -3.34 11.12
CA LYS A 166 -1.77 -4.10 12.15
C LYS A 166 -2.91 -4.81 11.44
N PHE A 167 -3.15 -6.05 11.79
CA PHE A 167 -4.30 -6.78 11.23
C PHE A 167 -5.58 -5.96 11.36
N ASN A 168 -6.34 -5.83 10.28
CA ASN A 168 -7.55 -5.03 10.19
C ASN A 168 -7.38 -3.52 10.46
N ARG A 169 -6.18 -2.98 10.25
CA ARG A 169 -5.94 -1.53 10.23
C ARG A 169 -5.98 -1.04 8.79
N LEU A 170 -6.75 0.01 8.58
CA LEU A 170 -6.65 0.82 7.36
C LEU A 170 -5.76 2.03 7.61
N VAL A 171 -4.84 2.30 6.70
CA VAL A 171 -4.18 3.60 6.54
C VAL A 171 -4.67 4.24 5.26
N PHE A 172 -5.03 5.54 5.32
CA PHE A 172 -5.60 6.25 4.19
C PHE A 172 -4.95 7.63 4.06
N PHE A 173 -4.38 7.93 2.90
CA PHE A 173 -3.55 9.11 2.71
C PHE A 173 -3.55 9.57 1.25
N ASP A 174 -3.09 10.80 1.02
CA ASP A 174 -2.91 11.40 -0.29
C ASP A 174 -1.65 10.85 -0.96
N GLY A 175 -1.81 9.87 -1.85
CA GLY A 175 -0.71 9.22 -2.58
C GLY A 175 -0.01 10.13 -3.56
N TYR A 176 -0.69 11.17 -4.06
CA TYR A 176 -0.08 12.17 -4.91
C TYR A 176 0.90 13.08 -4.17
N LYS A 177 0.56 13.46 -2.92
CA LYS A 177 1.42 14.32 -2.08
C LYS A 177 2.50 13.56 -1.34
N PHE A 178 2.23 12.32 -0.94
CA PHE A 178 3.14 11.57 -0.09
C PHE A 178 3.92 10.52 -0.88
N LEU A 179 5.22 10.78 -1.07
CA LEU A 179 6.14 9.75 -1.54
C LEU A 179 6.13 8.61 -0.53
N HIS A 180 5.77 7.41 -0.95
CA HIS A 180 5.56 6.29 -0.05
C HIS A 180 6.05 4.97 -0.64
N GLY A 181 6.17 3.95 0.23
CA GLY A 181 6.55 2.61 -0.18
C GLY A 181 6.53 1.65 1.00
N MET A 182 6.65 0.37 0.72
CA MET A 182 6.68 -0.65 1.76
C MET A 182 7.92 -0.48 2.65
N ASN A 183 7.72 -0.53 3.96
CA ASN A 183 8.80 -0.65 4.92
C ASN A 183 9.21 -2.12 5.06
N ILE A 184 10.48 -2.43 4.84
CA ILE A 184 11.03 -3.77 5.01
C ILE A 184 12.11 -3.68 6.09
N VAL A 185 11.86 -4.29 7.25
CA VAL A 185 12.79 -4.29 8.40
C VAL A 185 13.33 -5.66 8.76
N ASN A 186 12.69 -6.72 8.26
CA ASN A 186 13.09 -8.11 8.46
C ASN A 186 12.77 -8.94 7.22
N ASP A 187 13.14 -10.20 7.24
CA ASP A 187 13.06 -11.15 6.14
C ASP A 187 11.71 -11.90 6.05
N ARG A 188 10.71 -11.50 6.84
CA ARG A 188 9.42 -12.22 6.95
C ARG A 188 8.79 -12.52 5.60
N TYR A 189 8.80 -11.55 4.68
CA TYR A 189 8.19 -11.68 3.36
C TYR A 189 9.19 -12.08 2.27
N PHE A 190 10.34 -12.62 2.66
CA PHE A 190 11.39 -13.13 1.77
C PHE A 190 11.46 -14.65 1.74
N SER A 191 10.43 -15.34 2.22
CA SER A 191 10.35 -16.80 2.23
C SER A 191 8.99 -17.26 1.69
N ASP A 192 8.22 -17.96 2.51
CA ASP A 192 6.95 -18.54 2.09
C ASP A 192 5.73 -17.67 2.39
N GLU A 193 5.88 -16.67 3.27
CA GLU A 193 4.78 -15.81 3.66
C GLU A 193 4.60 -14.63 2.69
N TYR A 194 3.35 -14.43 2.24
CA TYR A 194 2.99 -13.24 1.49
C TYR A 194 2.58 -12.10 2.42
N ARG A 195 3.03 -10.89 2.09
CA ARG A 195 2.41 -9.66 2.60
C ARG A 195 1.07 -9.48 1.89
N LYS A 196 -0.01 -9.41 2.67
CA LYS A 196 -1.40 -9.38 2.18
C LYS A 196 -2.04 -8.04 2.51
N ASN A 197 -2.54 -7.36 1.48
CA ASN A 197 -3.26 -6.11 1.63
C ASN A 197 -4.49 -6.08 0.73
N GLN A 198 -5.52 -5.35 1.17
CA GLN A 198 -6.52 -4.79 0.27
C GLN A 198 -6.17 -3.33 0.03
N VAL A 199 -6.15 -2.92 -1.22
CA VAL A 199 -5.75 -1.57 -1.62
C VAL A 199 -6.90 -0.88 -2.34
N PHE A 200 -7.17 0.35 -1.96
CA PHE A 200 -8.13 1.25 -2.56
C PHE A 200 -7.38 2.42 -3.18
N PHE A 201 -7.60 2.66 -4.46
CA PHE A 201 -7.11 3.86 -5.14
C PHE A 201 -8.31 4.73 -5.49
N PHE A 202 -8.27 6.01 -5.11
CA PHE A 202 -9.29 6.98 -5.45
C PHE A 202 -8.67 8.10 -6.27
N LYS A 203 -9.31 8.43 -7.40
CA LYS A 203 -8.90 9.52 -8.28
C LYS A 203 -10.01 10.58 -8.33
N ASP A 204 -9.64 11.85 -8.40
CA ASP A 204 -10.58 12.90 -8.74
C ASP A 204 -10.91 12.82 -10.24
N LEU A 205 -12.19 12.88 -10.58
CA LEU A 205 -12.67 12.87 -11.97
C LEU A 205 -12.10 14.02 -12.83
N LEU A 206 -11.50 15.03 -12.19
CA LEU A 206 -10.95 16.20 -12.87
C LEU A 206 -9.47 16.04 -13.27
N ASP A 207 -8.77 15.04 -12.73
CA ASP A 207 -7.33 14.84 -13.01
C ASP A 207 -7.05 14.14 -14.35
N ASP A 208 -8.08 13.59 -15.02
CA ASP A 208 -7.92 12.93 -16.33
C ASP A 208 -7.88 13.92 -17.52
N PHE A 209 -7.95 15.23 -17.27
CA PHE A 209 -8.01 16.28 -18.32
C PHE A 209 -6.87 17.32 -18.25
N THR A 210 -5.86 17.12 -17.46
CA THR A 210 -4.63 17.94 -17.43
C THR A 210 -3.40 17.06 -17.67
#